data_001b7bb6ba48a302e36b1d1db1880371
#
_entry.id   001b7bb6ba48a302e36b1d1db1880371
#
_cell.length_a   1.000
_cell.length_b   1.000
_cell.length_c   1.000
_cell.angle_alpha   90.00
_cell.angle_beta   90.00
_cell.angle_gamma   90.00
#
_symmetry.space_group_name_H-M   'P 1'
#
loop_
_entity.id
_entity.type
_entity.pdbx_description
1 polymer ?
#
loop_
_entity_poly.entity_id
_entity_poly.type
_entity_poly.pdbx_seq_one_letter_code
_entity_poly.pdbx_strand_id
1 'polypeptide(L)'
;MSSAPTPDAHAYPLLIKQLLLMPLAVSPEQEIVYGDRVRFDYRTLQARIGQLAGLLTSLGVGHGDTVAVMDWDSNRYLEAYFAVPMIGAVLMMVNVRLAPEQIAYTLNHSGARVILANREFLPLLDAIDEQLPDLRTRILLDDAGGPLPPRFATEYEAGLRGATPVVRFPDFDENARATVFYTTGTTGLPKGVYFSHRQLVLHSLAAMAALGGAPRQGRLHRDDVYMPITPMFHVHAWGLPYVATAMGIRQVYPGRYLPAKLLALIAREKVTFSHCVPTILHMLLEHPDAAQTDLEGWKVIIGGAALPRALAQRALARGIDIFGGYGMSETCPLLTIAQIDVDSVTDADEVLSLRTKAGIPVPLVDLRIVDPDMGDVAHDGIATGEVVARAPWLTQGYLHDPEASATLWAGGYLHTGDIGNIDEAGYLRVTDRIKDVIKTGGEWISSLALEDIIALHPAVSEVAVIGIADTKWGERPLPLVVRKPGSHVAEAEIIELVAARSRSGDISRYAIPERVSFVDAIERTSVGKINKKKLRGLHDPVLGTGGR
;
A
#
# COMPACT_ATOMS: atom_id res chain seq x y z
N MET A 1 30.29 -27.11 -5.83
CA MET A 1 31.36 -26.84 -4.84
C MET A 1 31.31 -25.37 -4.51
N SER A 2 31.07 -24.97 -3.25
CA SER A 2 31.20 -23.58 -2.83
C SER A 2 32.69 -23.24 -2.77
N SER A 3 33.15 -22.14 -3.40
CA SER A 3 34.48 -21.63 -3.22
C SER A 3 34.67 -21.13 -1.80
N ALA A 4 35.74 -21.49 -1.13
CA ALA A 4 36.07 -20.90 0.18
C ALA A 4 36.34 -19.40 0.00
N PRO A 5 35.75 -18.52 0.85
CA PRO A 5 36.04 -17.09 0.77
C PRO A 5 37.50 -16.80 1.11
N THR A 6 38.08 -15.76 0.50
CA THR A 6 39.37 -15.22 0.93
C THR A 6 39.26 -14.78 2.39
N PRO A 7 40.27 -15.07 3.26
CA PRO A 7 40.16 -14.81 4.70
C PRO A 7 39.79 -13.37 5.09
N ASP A 8 40.24 -12.38 4.30
CA ASP A 8 40.00 -10.95 4.54
C ASP A 8 38.75 -10.43 3.80
N ALA A 9 38.01 -11.29 3.07
CA ALA A 9 36.78 -10.89 2.38
C ALA A 9 35.69 -10.64 3.39
N HIS A 10 35.17 -9.40 3.43
CA HIS A 10 34.08 -9.03 4.29
C HIS A 10 32.77 -9.69 3.85
N ALA A 11 32.13 -10.40 4.75
CA ALA A 11 30.78 -10.93 4.53
C ALA A 11 29.78 -9.76 4.63
N TYR A 12 29.45 -9.16 3.49
CA TYR A 12 28.64 -7.94 3.39
C TYR A 12 27.12 -8.25 3.51
N PRO A 13 26.51 -8.21 4.72
CA PRO A 13 25.10 -8.53 4.90
C PRO A 13 24.21 -7.41 4.31
N LEU A 14 23.07 -7.78 3.71
CA LEU A 14 22.11 -6.82 3.16
C LEU A 14 21.30 -6.17 4.29
N LEU A 15 21.81 -5.09 4.86
CA LEU A 15 21.17 -4.33 5.94
C LEU A 15 20.61 -2.99 5.42
N ILE A 16 19.52 -2.52 6.00
CA ILE A 16 18.87 -1.26 5.61
C ILE A 16 19.84 -0.06 5.64
N LYS A 17 20.83 -0.07 6.54
CA LYS A 17 21.82 1.01 6.62
C LYS A 17 22.58 1.25 5.31
N GLN A 18 22.74 0.24 4.45
CA GLN A 18 23.43 0.41 3.17
C GLN A 18 22.64 1.25 2.17
N LEU A 19 21.32 1.39 2.33
CA LEU A 19 20.50 2.26 1.49
C LEU A 19 20.84 3.77 1.67
N LEU A 20 21.58 4.12 2.74
CA LEU A 20 22.07 5.48 2.99
C LEU A 20 23.43 5.77 2.34
N LEU A 21 24.16 4.78 1.87
CA LEU A 21 25.54 4.97 1.38
C LEU A 21 25.62 5.87 0.15
N MET A 22 24.80 5.56 -0.86
CA MET A 22 24.82 6.31 -2.12
C MET A 22 24.34 7.75 -1.97
N PRO A 23 23.17 8.05 -1.34
CA PRO A 23 22.73 9.43 -1.18
C PRO A 23 23.70 10.28 -0.39
N LEU A 24 24.35 9.75 0.64
CA LEU A 24 25.35 10.48 1.43
C LEU A 24 26.63 10.77 0.65
N ALA A 25 26.99 9.91 -0.32
CA ALA A 25 28.17 10.10 -1.17
C ALA A 25 27.91 11.05 -2.35
N VAL A 26 26.71 11.04 -2.93
CA VAL A 26 26.44 11.66 -4.25
C VAL A 26 25.45 12.82 -4.16
N SER A 27 24.49 12.77 -3.22
CA SER A 27 23.43 13.77 -3.07
C SER A 27 23.22 14.18 -1.60
N PRO A 28 24.30 14.45 -0.82
CA PRO A 28 24.20 14.67 0.62
C PRO A 28 23.41 15.94 0.99
N GLU A 29 23.28 16.88 0.06
CA GLU A 29 22.56 18.17 0.24
C GLU A 29 21.11 18.12 -0.27
N GLN A 30 20.67 16.95 -0.81
CA GLN A 30 19.30 16.79 -1.25
C GLN A 30 18.35 16.82 -0.06
N GLU A 31 17.16 17.39 -0.26
CA GLU A 31 16.28 17.78 0.84
C GLU A 31 15.26 16.71 1.25
N ILE A 32 15.00 16.68 2.54
CA ILE A 32 13.85 16.05 3.20
C ILE A 32 12.95 17.19 3.72
N VAL A 33 11.69 17.17 3.30
CA VAL A 33 10.72 18.22 3.64
C VAL A 33 9.53 17.60 4.38
N TYR A 34 9.13 18.20 5.50
CA TYR A 34 7.90 17.84 6.20
C TYR A 34 6.92 19.01 6.21
N GLY A 35 5.98 18.97 5.29
CA GLY A 35 4.96 20.00 5.13
C GLY A 35 5.57 21.41 4.96
N ASP A 36 5.19 22.30 5.85
CA ASP A 36 5.72 23.68 5.99
C ASP A 36 6.58 23.85 7.27
N ARG A 37 6.88 22.75 7.96
CA ARG A 37 7.46 22.74 9.31
C ARG A 37 8.96 22.55 9.32
N VAL A 38 9.45 21.57 8.55
CA VAL A 38 10.84 21.12 8.63
C VAL A 38 11.40 20.92 7.22
N ARG A 39 12.64 21.38 7.03
CA ARG A 39 13.44 21.16 5.83
C ARG A 39 14.89 20.98 6.24
N PHE A 40 15.49 19.88 5.83
CA PHE A 40 16.89 19.56 6.07
C PHE A 40 17.41 18.62 4.99
N ASP A 41 18.71 18.38 4.97
CA ASP A 41 19.38 17.56 3.97
C ASP A 41 19.64 16.11 4.44
N TYR A 42 20.15 15.24 3.55
CA TYR A 42 20.50 13.86 3.88
C TYR A 42 21.62 13.72 4.91
N ARG A 43 22.54 14.69 5.03
CA ARG A 43 23.54 14.70 6.12
C ARG A 43 22.86 14.86 7.46
N THR A 44 21.91 15.79 7.51
CA THR A 44 21.10 16.01 8.72
C THR A 44 20.21 14.80 9.01
N LEU A 45 19.62 14.17 7.99
CA LEU A 45 18.87 12.92 8.16
C LEU A 45 19.74 11.84 8.82
N GLN A 46 20.98 11.63 8.33
CA GLN A 46 21.91 10.67 8.93
C GLN A 46 22.22 11.01 10.39
N ALA A 47 22.50 12.28 10.69
CA ALA A 47 22.76 12.72 12.06
C ALA A 47 21.56 12.46 12.99
N ARG A 48 20.34 12.78 12.54
CA ARG A 48 19.09 12.57 13.27
C ARG A 48 18.77 11.09 13.47
N ILE A 49 19.04 10.23 12.47
CA ILE A 49 18.97 8.76 12.61
C ILE A 49 19.90 8.28 13.71
N GLY A 50 21.16 8.78 13.73
CA GLY A 50 22.12 8.46 14.80
C GLY A 50 21.65 8.94 16.18
N GLN A 51 21.05 10.13 16.27
CA GLN A 51 20.50 10.66 17.52
C GLN A 51 19.29 9.84 18.00
N LEU A 52 18.35 9.48 17.10
CA LEU A 52 17.21 8.63 17.47
C LEU A 52 17.68 7.24 17.94
N ALA A 53 18.65 6.65 17.24
CA ALA A 53 19.26 5.39 17.66
C ALA A 53 19.88 5.49 19.05
N GLY A 54 20.61 6.59 19.34
CA GLY A 54 21.19 6.86 20.66
C GLY A 54 20.14 7.04 21.74
N LEU A 55 19.07 7.79 21.46
CA LEU A 55 17.94 7.96 22.37
C LEU A 55 17.31 6.61 22.72
N LEU A 56 16.95 5.81 21.69
CA LEU A 56 16.34 4.50 21.90
C LEU A 56 17.25 3.57 22.70
N THR A 57 18.54 3.52 22.39
CA THR A 57 19.52 2.71 23.14
C THR A 57 19.62 3.17 24.60
N SER A 58 19.61 4.48 24.88
CA SER A 58 19.63 5.02 26.24
C SER A 58 18.38 4.67 27.06
N LEU A 59 17.26 4.41 26.36
CA LEU A 59 15.99 3.93 26.95
C LEU A 59 15.93 2.40 27.06
N GLY A 60 17.03 1.69 26.76
CA GLY A 60 17.16 0.26 26.91
C GLY A 60 16.66 -0.54 25.71
N VAL A 61 16.42 0.08 24.55
CA VAL A 61 16.06 -0.63 23.32
C VAL A 61 17.30 -1.31 22.73
N GLY A 62 17.19 -2.61 22.47
CA GLY A 62 18.24 -3.43 21.89
C GLY A 62 17.74 -4.31 20.74
N HIS A 63 18.60 -5.25 20.33
CA HIS A 63 18.31 -6.20 19.28
C HIS A 63 17.07 -7.04 19.58
N GLY A 64 16.13 -7.09 18.66
CA GLY A 64 14.89 -7.85 18.76
C GLY A 64 13.75 -7.17 19.53
N ASP A 65 14.00 -6.04 20.21
CA ASP A 65 12.94 -5.26 20.84
C ASP A 65 12.05 -4.58 19.80
N THR A 66 10.76 -4.45 20.11
CA THR A 66 9.80 -3.80 19.22
C THR A 66 9.55 -2.34 19.64
N VAL A 67 9.75 -1.43 18.69
CA VAL A 67 9.45 0.01 18.82
C VAL A 67 8.29 0.37 17.90
N ALA A 68 7.18 0.83 18.48
CA ALA A 68 5.99 1.24 17.73
C ALA A 68 6.07 2.71 17.33
N VAL A 69 5.57 3.04 16.14
CA VAL A 69 5.38 4.42 15.67
C VAL A 69 3.92 4.65 15.31
N MET A 70 3.34 5.67 15.93
CA MET A 70 1.96 6.12 15.78
C MET A 70 1.95 7.57 15.33
N ASP A 71 2.18 7.78 14.03
CA ASP A 71 2.32 9.13 13.42
C ASP A 71 1.66 9.16 12.05
N TRP A 72 1.48 10.38 11.53
CA TRP A 72 1.24 10.66 10.13
C TRP A 72 2.55 10.57 9.33
N ASP A 73 2.49 10.76 8.02
CA ASP A 73 3.67 10.74 7.15
C ASP A 73 4.58 11.94 7.44
N SER A 74 5.68 11.71 8.12
CA SER A 74 6.58 12.74 8.62
C SER A 74 8.06 12.35 8.45
N ASN A 75 8.95 13.33 8.60
CA ASN A 75 10.40 13.09 8.69
C ASN A 75 10.75 12.15 9.84
N ARG A 76 10.04 12.25 10.99
CA ARG A 76 10.27 11.41 12.17
C ARG A 76 9.96 9.94 11.87
N TYR A 77 8.95 9.70 11.04
CA TYR A 77 8.63 8.35 10.57
C TYR A 77 9.75 7.81 9.66
N LEU A 78 10.29 8.65 8.74
CA LEU A 78 11.43 8.27 7.92
C LEU A 78 12.68 7.98 8.77
N GLU A 79 12.95 8.81 9.76
CA GLU A 79 14.06 8.61 10.70
C GLU A 79 13.91 7.27 11.45
N ALA A 80 12.69 6.93 11.89
CA ALA A 80 12.39 5.65 12.54
C ALA A 80 12.53 4.44 11.60
N TYR A 81 12.21 4.58 10.28
CA TYR A 81 12.42 3.54 9.27
C TYR A 81 13.87 3.06 9.19
N PHE A 82 14.80 3.94 9.53
CA PHE A 82 16.24 3.64 9.56
C PHE A 82 16.72 3.36 10.98
N ALA A 83 16.53 4.28 11.92
CA ALA A 83 17.13 4.21 13.24
C ALA A 83 16.76 2.94 14.01
N VAL A 84 15.47 2.56 14.00
CA VAL A 84 15.00 1.37 14.74
C VAL A 84 15.62 0.10 14.18
N PRO A 85 15.48 -0.24 12.88
CA PRO A 85 16.08 -1.46 12.35
C PRO A 85 17.62 -1.43 12.40
N MET A 86 18.26 -0.27 12.24
CA MET A 86 19.73 -0.20 12.20
C MET A 86 20.40 -0.53 13.54
N ILE A 87 19.68 -0.46 14.67
CA ILE A 87 20.14 -0.98 15.97
C ILE A 87 19.74 -2.43 16.22
N GLY A 88 19.14 -3.10 15.22
CA GLY A 88 18.63 -4.47 15.29
C GLY A 88 17.27 -4.62 15.98
N ALA A 89 16.59 -3.52 16.30
CA ALA A 89 15.23 -3.51 16.81
C ALA A 89 14.20 -3.66 15.68
N VAL A 90 12.97 -3.95 16.02
CA VAL A 90 11.86 -4.16 15.08
C VAL A 90 10.97 -2.92 15.07
N LEU A 91 10.83 -2.27 13.94
CA LEU A 91 9.88 -1.16 13.76
C LEU A 91 8.47 -1.71 13.60
N MET A 92 7.58 -1.40 14.54
CA MET A 92 6.15 -1.67 14.43
C MET A 92 5.41 -0.43 13.95
N MET A 93 4.77 -0.53 12.80
CA MET A 93 4.03 0.57 12.19
C MET A 93 2.56 0.49 12.57
N VAL A 94 2.10 1.41 13.44
CA VAL A 94 0.74 1.40 13.97
C VAL A 94 -0.24 1.95 12.95
N ASN A 95 -1.24 1.17 12.56
CA ASN A 95 -2.34 1.65 11.74
C ASN A 95 -3.31 2.48 12.60
N VAL A 96 -3.14 3.79 12.58
CA VAL A 96 -3.91 4.78 13.37
C VAL A 96 -5.41 4.87 13.01
N ARG A 97 -5.83 4.16 11.97
CA ARG A 97 -7.23 4.13 11.50
C ARG A 97 -8.00 2.88 11.98
N LEU A 98 -7.35 2.02 12.76
CA LEU A 98 -8.01 0.89 13.42
C LEU A 98 -8.85 1.36 14.61
N ALA A 99 -9.81 0.52 15.03
CA ALA A 99 -10.50 0.73 16.28
C ALA A 99 -9.53 0.64 17.48
N PRO A 100 -9.78 1.35 18.59
CA PRO A 100 -8.90 1.37 19.75
C PRO A 100 -8.50 -0.03 20.23
N GLU A 101 -9.45 -0.95 20.34
CA GLU A 101 -9.23 -2.32 20.81
C GLU A 101 -8.32 -3.12 19.84
N GLN A 102 -8.43 -2.85 18.54
CA GLN A 102 -7.56 -3.47 17.55
C GLN A 102 -6.14 -2.89 17.63
N ILE A 103 -5.98 -1.60 17.93
CA ILE A 103 -4.66 -1.00 18.14
C ILE A 103 -4.03 -1.61 19.41
N ALA A 104 -4.76 -1.71 20.51
CA ALA A 104 -4.28 -2.38 21.72
C ALA A 104 -3.83 -3.83 21.44
N TYR A 105 -4.66 -4.59 20.72
CA TYR A 105 -4.30 -5.92 20.27
C TYR A 105 -2.98 -5.94 19.48
N THR A 106 -2.83 -5.06 18.48
CA THR A 106 -1.63 -5.06 17.62
C THR A 106 -0.36 -4.68 18.37
N LEU A 107 -0.44 -3.73 19.30
CA LEU A 107 0.68 -3.34 20.17
C LEU A 107 1.12 -4.49 21.08
N ASN A 108 0.18 -5.16 21.74
CA ASN A 108 0.48 -6.31 22.60
C ASN A 108 1.02 -7.50 21.81
N HIS A 109 0.36 -7.84 20.68
CA HIS A 109 0.74 -8.97 19.85
C HIS A 109 2.13 -8.82 19.21
N SER A 110 2.53 -7.57 18.89
CA SER A 110 3.88 -7.27 18.39
C SER A 110 4.95 -7.25 19.48
N GLY A 111 4.56 -7.25 20.76
CA GLY A 111 5.46 -7.08 21.89
C GLY A 111 6.08 -5.68 21.99
N ALA A 112 5.35 -4.65 21.57
CA ALA A 112 5.83 -3.27 21.60
C ALA A 112 6.08 -2.80 23.04
N ARG A 113 7.33 -2.38 23.34
CA ARG A 113 7.74 -1.84 24.64
C ARG A 113 7.94 -0.34 24.66
N VAL A 114 8.21 0.23 23.49
CA VAL A 114 8.40 1.67 23.28
C VAL A 114 7.45 2.13 22.19
N ILE A 115 6.84 3.29 22.38
CA ILE A 115 6.03 3.94 21.34
C ILE A 115 6.46 5.40 21.13
N LEU A 116 6.62 5.78 19.87
CA LEU A 116 6.68 7.14 19.41
C LEU A 116 5.27 7.53 18.97
N ALA A 117 4.60 8.43 19.69
CA ALA A 117 3.20 8.76 19.43
C ALA A 117 2.99 10.25 19.16
N ASN A 118 2.33 10.57 18.04
CA ASN A 118 1.95 11.93 17.71
C ASN A 118 0.85 12.42 18.66
N ARG A 119 0.97 13.68 19.07
CA ARG A 119 0.04 14.35 19.98
C ARG A 119 -1.43 14.21 19.58
N GLU A 120 -1.73 14.18 18.29
CA GLU A 120 -3.11 13.99 17.80
C GLU A 120 -3.72 12.65 18.24
N PHE A 121 -2.90 11.64 18.51
CA PHE A 121 -3.37 10.29 18.89
C PHE A 121 -3.38 10.05 20.40
N LEU A 122 -3.05 11.04 21.22
CA LEU A 122 -3.08 10.88 22.68
C LEU A 122 -4.44 10.43 23.22
N PRO A 123 -5.58 11.04 22.78
CA PRO A 123 -6.89 10.57 23.26
C PRO A 123 -7.17 9.09 22.96
N LEU A 124 -6.68 8.59 21.83
CA LEU A 124 -6.81 7.18 21.46
C LEU A 124 -5.89 6.31 22.32
N LEU A 125 -4.63 6.73 22.52
CA LEU A 125 -3.67 6.00 23.33
C LEU A 125 -4.10 5.97 24.82
N ASP A 126 -4.64 7.06 25.34
CA ASP A 126 -5.16 7.13 26.70
C ASP A 126 -6.36 6.19 26.91
N ALA A 127 -7.23 6.06 25.88
CA ALA A 127 -8.40 5.17 25.96
C ALA A 127 -8.04 3.67 26.05
N ILE A 128 -6.83 3.29 25.62
CA ILE A 128 -6.37 1.89 25.62
C ILE A 128 -5.21 1.64 26.60
N ASP A 129 -4.79 2.63 27.35
CA ASP A 129 -3.57 2.57 28.19
C ASP A 129 -3.56 1.40 29.18
N GLU A 130 -4.70 1.15 29.86
CA GLU A 130 -4.84 0.04 30.79
C GLU A 130 -4.72 -1.35 30.13
N GLN A 131 -4.90 -1.41 28.80
CA GLN A 131 -4.78 -2.63 28.00
C GLN A 131 -3.34 -2.87 27.51
N LEU A 132 -2.37 -1.99 27.83
CA LEU A 132 -1.00 -2.02 27.35
C LEU A 132 0.03 -2.26 28.47
N PRO A 133 0.00 -3.42 29.16
CA PRO A 133 0.83 -3.67 30.34
C PRO A 133 2.34 -3.69 30.04
N ASP A 134 2.73 -4.05 28.82
CA ASP A 134 4.14 -4.16 28.42
C ASP A 134 4.71 -2.90 27.80
N LEU A 135 3.88 -1.88 27.51
CA LEU A 135 4.31 -0.61 26.94
C LEU A 135 4.93 0.30 28.04
N ARG A 136 6.27 0.29 28.12
CA ARG A 136 7.02 0.91 29.20
C ARG A 136 7.39 2.36 28.95
N THR A 137 7.71 2.70 27.70
CA THR A 137 8.25 4.02 27.35
C THR A 137 7.46 4.67 26.23
N ARG A 138 7.12 5.94 26.42
CA ARG A 138 6.41 6.77 25.44
C ARG A 138 7.25 7.98 25.10
N ILE A 139 7.45 8.25 23.80
CA ILE A 139 8.13 9.43 23.25
C ILE A 139 7.07 10.24 22.50
N LEU A 140 6.93 11.51 22.83
CA LEU A 140 5.94 12.39 22.22
C LEU A 140 6.46 12.93 20.89
N LEU A 141 5.71 12.76 19.81
CA LEU A 141 5.89 13.46 18.55
C LEU A 141 4.96 14.68 18.56
N ASP A 142 5.52 15.88 18.58
CA ASP A 142 4.74 17.10 18.79
C ASP A 142 4.89 18.10 17.64
N ASP A 143 3.78 18.39 16.97
CA ASP A 143 3.69 19.38 15.92
C ASP A 143 3.07 20.71 16.38
N ALA A 144 2.38 20.71 17.51
CA ALA A 144 1.59 21.84 17.99
C ALA A 144 2.28 22.65 19.10
N GLY A 145 3.26 22.06 19.77
CA GLY A 145 3.82 22.59 21.00
C GLY A 145 2.89 22.37 22.19
N GLY A 146 3.45 22.42 23.39
CA GLY A 146 2.69 22.28 24.62
C GLY A 146 3.44 21.49 25.69
N PRO A 147 2.85 21.32 26.88
CA PRO A 147 3.50 20.60 27.96
C PRO A 147 3.66 19.11 27.61
N LEU A 148 4.75 18.52 28.08
CA LEU A 148 4.97 17.08 27.99
C LEU A 148 3.94 16.36 28.89
N PRO A 149 3.13 15.42 28.37
CA PRO A 149 2.21 14.65 29.21
C PRO A 149 2.99 13.80 30.23
N PRO A 150 2.47 13.62 31.47
CA PRO A 150 3.22 12.96 32.56
C PRO A 150 3.71 11.55 32.28
N ARG A 151 3.04 10.83 31.36
CA ARG A 151 3.39 9.44 30.98
C ARG A 151 4.46 9.35 29.89
N PHE A 152 4.92 10.48 29.35
CA PHE A 152 5.94 10.49 28.31
C PHE A 152 7.31 10.77 28.92
N ALA A 153 8.30 9.98 28.51
CA ALA A 153 9.67 10.10 28.97
C ALA A 153 10.34 11.39 28.44
N THR A 154 10.02 11.74 27.19
CA THR A 154 10.55 12.93 26.53
C THR A 154 9.68 13.33 25.34
N GLU A 155 9.82 14.58 24.89
CA GLU A 155 9.42 15.01 23.55
C GLU A 155 10.56 14.66 22.57
N TYR A 156 10.22 14.32 21.35
CA TYR A 156 11.10 13.76 20.33
C TYR A 156 12.33 14.64 20.06
N GLU A 157 12.12 15.91 19.71
CA GLU A 157 13.22 16.82 19.38
C GLU A 157 14.11 17.13 20.61
N ALA A 158 13.51 17.20 21.79
CA ALA A 158 14.25 17.36 23.04
C ALA A 158 15.08 16.10 23.34
N GLY A 159 14.49 14.93 23.14
CA GLY A 159 15.18 13.64 23.29
C GLY A 159 16.36 13.49 22.33
N LEU A 160 16.19 13.86 21.06
CA LEU A 160 17.28 13.83 20.07
C LEU A 160 18.44 14.73 20.45
N ARG A 161 18.16 15.97 20.90
CA ARG A 161 19.19 16.92 21.34
C ARG A 161 19.99 16.43 22.56
N GLY A 162 19.35 15.69 23.45
CA GLY A 162 19.98 15.13 24.65
C GLY A 162 20.71 13.80 24.44
N ALA A 163 20.50 13.16 23.30
CA ALA A 163 21.04 11.82 23.04
C ALA A 163 22.51 11.87 22.57
N THR A 164 23.29 10.88 23.00
CA THR A 164 24.62 10.61 22.39
C THR A 164 24.40 9.85 21.09
N PRO A 165 24.75 10.39 19.90
CA PRO A 165 24.44 9.74 18.65
C PRO A 165 25.19 8.42 18.43
N VAL A 166 24.52 7.42 17.87
CA VAL A 166 25.18 6.24 17.32
C VAL A 166 25.77 6.62 15.96
N VAL A 167 27.11 6.62 15.87
CA VAL A 167 27.83 6.98 14.63
C VAL A 167 28.23 5.77 13.79
N ARG A 168 28.26 4.58 14.39
CA ARG A 168 28.57 3.31 13.70
C ARG A 168 27.54 2.27 14.11
N PHE A 169 26.79 1.78 13.14
CA PHE A 169 25.80 0.75 13.34
C PHE A 169 26.41 -0.65 13.13
N PRO A 170 26.08 -1.63 13.98
CA PRO A 170 26.64 -2.97 13.89
C PRO A 170 26.21 -3.69 12.60
N ASP A 171 26.99 -4.71 12.22
CA ASP A 171 26.55 -5.76 11.32
C ASP A 171 25.94 -6.90 12.13
N PHE A 172 24.89 -7.51 11.59
CA PHE A 172 24.21 -8.66 12.15
C PHE A 172 23.55 -9.47 11.02
N ASP A 173 22.83 -10.54 11.35
CA ASP A 173 22.16 -11.38 10.35
C ASP A 173 21.14 -10.54 9.55
N GLU A 174 21.30 -10.53 8.24
CA GLU A 174 20.38 -9.84 7.30
C GLU A 174 18.94 -10.38 7.34
N ASN A 175 18.74 -11.60 7.87
CA ASN A 175 17.43 -12.20 8.08
C ASN A 175 16.77 -11.77 9.39
N ALA A 176 17.46 -10.97 10.23
CA ALA A 176 16.85 -10.37 11.41
C ALA A 176 15.61 -9.56 10.99
N ARG A 177 14.54 -9.70 11.77
CA ARG A 177 13.30 -8.96 11.55
C ARG A 177 13.57 -7.47 11.71
N ALA A 178 13.21 -6.69 10.68
CA ALA A 178 13.39 -5.24 10.66
C ALA A 178 12.08 -4.49 10.95
N THR A 179 10.97 -5.02 10.43
CA THR A 179 9.67 -4.34 10.52
C THR A 179 8.52 -5.32 10.74
N VAL A 180 7.44 -4.82 11.31
CA VAL A 180 6.13 -5.49 11.41
C VAL A 180 5.03 -4.46 11.28
N PHE A 181 3.95 -4.81 10.57
CA PHE A 181 2.72 -4.04 10.52
C PHE A 181 1.53 -4.98 10.42
N TYR A 182 0.31 -4.45 10.57
CA TYR A 182 -0.87 -5.28 10.65
C TYR A 182 -1.84 -5.03 9.51
N THR A 183 -2.29 -6.13 8.89
CA THR A 183 -3.34 -6.08 7.88
C THR A 183 -4.70 -6.12 8.54
N THR A 184 -5.65 -5.35 7.99
CA THR A 184 -7.06 -5.50 8.35
C THR A 184 -7.61 -6.71 7.63
N GLY A 185 -7.48 -7.89 8.23
CA GLY A 185 -8.12 -9.08 7.72
C GLY A 185 -9.64 -8.89 7.61
N THR A 186 -10.22 -9.35 6.52
CA THR A 186 -11.68 -9.31 6.34
C THR A 186 -12.41 -10.29 7.27
N THR A 187 -11.69 -11.13 8.01
CA THR A 187 -12.24 -12.23 8.81
C THR A 187 -11.48 -12.42 10.12
N GLY A 188 -11.56 -11.49 11.07
CA GLY A 188 -10.97 -11.69 12.40
C GLY A 188 -10.05 -10.54 12.85
N LEU A 189 -9.15 -10.86 13.78
CA LEU A 189 -8.14 -9.92 14.28
C LEU A 189 -7.10 -9.59 13.19
N PRO A 190 -6.49 -8.38 13.24
CA PRO A 190 -5.43 -8.01 12.32
C PRO A 190 -4.25 -8.98 12.37
N LYS A 191 -3.73 -9.40 11.21
CA LYS A 191 -2.56 -10.29 11.11
C LYS A 191 -1.28 -9.48 11.00
N GLY A 192 -0.27 -9.83 11.77
CA GLY A 192 1.04 -9.19 11.73
C GLY A 192 1.89 -9.71 10.57
N VAL A 193 2.20 -8.84 9.60
CA VAL A 193 3.12 -9.14 8.49
C VAL A 193 4.49 -8.56 8.83
N TYR A 194 5.54 -9.33 8.65
CA TYR A 194 6.89 -8.91 9.01
C TYR A 194 7.88 -9.09 7.85
N PHE A 195 8.93 -8.28 7.87
CA PHE A 195 10.03 -8.33 6.91
C PHE A 195 11.38 -8.23 7.59
N SER A 196 12.37 -8.94 7.04
CA SER A 196 13.77 -8.83 7.41
C SER A 196 14.47 -7.68 6.69
N HIS A 197 15.67 -7.34 7.12
CA HIS A 197 16.54 -6.40 6.42
C HIS A 197 16.79 -6.81 4.97
N ARG A 198 17.17 -8.08 4.75
CA ARG A 198 17.38 -8.65 3.41
C ARG A 198 16.19 -8.42 2.50
N GLN A 199 14.97 -8.70 2.99
CA GLN A 199 13.75 -8.56 2.21
C GLN A 199 13.50 -7.10 1.79
N LEU A 200 13.63 -6.15 2.72
CA LEU A 200 13.43 -4.72 2.44
C LEU A 200 14.48 -4.16 1.47
N VAL A 201 15.73 -4.58 1.60
CA VAL A 201 16.80 -4.15 0.68
C VAL A 201 16.57 -4.71 -0.73
N LEU A 202 16.23 -6.00 -0.86
CA LEU A 202 15.98 -6.63 -2.18
C LEU A 202 14.73 -6.07 -2.85
N HIS A 203 13.65 -5.82 -2.08
CA HIS A 203 12.47 -5.12 -2.60
C HIS A 203 12.84 -3.73 -3.14
N SER A 204 13.60 -2.95 -2.36
CA SER A 204 14.03 -1.62 -2.77
C SER A 204 14.86 -1.66 -4.05
N LEU A 205 15.80 -2.60 -4.17
CA LEU A 205 16.63 -2.77 -5.38
C LEU A 205 15.79 -3.19 -6.59
N ALA A 206 14.85 -4.12 -6.43
CA ALA A 206 13.97 -4.56 -7.51
C ALA A 206 13.04 -3.42 -7.98
N ALA A 207 12.46 -2.64 -7.04
CA ALA A 207 11.66 -1.48 -7.37
C ALA A 207 12.48 -0.38 -8.07
N MET A 208 13.72 -0.11 -7.60
CA MET A 208 14.66 0.79 -8.28
C MET A 208 14.96 0.33 -9.70
N ALA A 209 15.21 -0.97 -9.91
CA ALA A 209 15.51 -1.52 -11.22
C ALA A 209 14.30 -1.40 -12.16
N ALA A 210 13.08 -1.71 -11.70
CA ALA A 210 11.87 -1.59 -12.48
C ALA A 210 11.57 -0.13 -12.85
N LEU A 211 11.50 0.76 -11.85
CA LEU A 211 11.14 2.16 -12.06
C LEU A 211 12.24 2.96 -12.77
N GLY A 212 13.51 2.75 -12.40
CA GLY A 212 14.64 3.43 -13.02
C GLY A 212 14.98 2.92 -14.41
N GLY A 213 14.68 1.63 -14.70
CA GLY A 213 14.89 0.99 -15.99
C GLY A 213 13.84 1.32 -17.05
N ALA A 214 12.71 1.92 -16.67
CA ALA A 214 11.70 2.35 -17.62
C ALA A 214 12.27 3.38 -18.62
N PRO A 215 12.00 3.25 -19.94
CA PRO A 215 12.55 4.19 -20.92
C PRO A 215 12.01 5.61 -20.73
N ARG A 216 10.72 5.78 -20.50
CA ARG A 216 10.05 7.08 -20.30
C ARG A 216 8.92 7.01 -19.29
N GLN A 217 7.85 6.29 -19.59
CA GLN A 217 6.62 6.27 -18.83
C GLN A 217 6.86 5.71 -17.41
N GLY A 218 6.44 6.48 -16.39
CA GLY A 218 6.58 6.11 -14.98
C GLY A 218 8.02 6.03 -14.47
N ARG A 219 9.04 6.48 -15.25
CA ARG A 219 10.43 6.42 -14.86
C ARG A 219 10.72 7.26 -13.63
N LEU A 220 11.32 6.63 -12.61
CA LEU A 220 11.83 7.31 -11.41
C LEU A 220 13.33 7.58 -11.57
N HIS A 221 13.75 8.81 -11.33
CA HIS A 221 15.15 9.22 -11.43
C HIS A 221 15.53 10.22 -10.32
N ARG A 222 16.82 10.51 -10.19
CA ARG A 222 17.35 11.32 -9.07
C ARG A 222 16.81 12.74 -8.99
N ASP A 223 16.43 13.33 -10.13
CA ASP A 223 15.91 14.70 -10.18
C ASP A 223 14.40 14.77 -9.86
N ASP A 224 13.76 13.64 -9.60
CA ASP A 224 12.37 13.62 -9.16
C ASP A 224 12.21 14.19 -7.75
N VAL A 225 11.00 14.65 -7.47
CA VAL A 225 10.54 15.02 -6.13
C VAL A 225 9.46 14.02 -5.71
N TYR A 226 9.78 13.20 -4.76
CA TYR A 226 8.90 12.14 -4.27
C TYR A 226 8.02 12.62 -3.11
N MET A 227 6.72 12.33 -3.17
CA MET A 227 5.79 12.53 -2.06
C MET A 227 4.90 11.29 -1.89
N PRO A 228 4.96 10.57 -0.76
CA PRO A 228 4.02 9.50 -0.47
C PRO A 228 2.60 10.05 -0.31
N ILE A 229 1.62 9.37 -0.91
CA ILE A 229 0.20 9.61 -0.68
C ILE A 229 -0.48 8.26 -0.36
N THR A 230 0.29 7.35 0.21
CA THR A 230 -0.12 6.12 0.88
C THR A 230 0.53 6.12 2.26
N PRO A 231 -0.21 5.87 3.34
CA PRO A 231 0.33 6.02 4.70
C PRO A 231 1.60 5.21 4.95
N MET A 232 2.57 5.82 5.63
CA MET A 232 3.83 5.16 5.98
C MET A 232 3.61 3.93 6.88
N PHE A 233 2.55 3.91 7.68
CA PHE A 233 2.19 2.73 8.48
C PHE A 233 1.63 1.57 7.64
N HIS A 234 1.31 1.78 6.37
CA HIS A 234 0.75 0.75 5.49
C HIS A 234 1.81 0.27 4.49
N VAL A 235 2.34 -0.93 4.73
CA VAL A 235 3.33 -1.58 3.85
C VAL A 235 4.50 -0.65 3.50
N HIS A 236 5.03 0.10 4.51
CA HIS A 236 6.15 1.03 4.35
C HIS A 236 5.90 2.13 3.28
N ALA A 237 4.66 2.66 3.14
CA ALA A 237 4.29 3.48 1.98
C ALA A 237 4.75 2.83 0.67
N TRP A 238 4.45 1.54 0.51
CA TRP A 238 4.85 0.68 -0.61
C TRP A 238 6.36 0.54 -0.82
N GLY A 239 7.15 0.74 0.24
CA GLY A 239 8.61 0.66 0.20
C GLY A 239 9.29 1.84 -0.49
N LEU A 240 8.53 2.77 -1.08
CA LEU A 240 9.09 3.87 -1.86
C LEU A 240 9.92 4.87 -1.05
N PRO A 241 9.71 5.13 0.26
CA PRO A 241 10.64 5.93 1.06
C PRO A 241 12.06 5.34 1.12
N TYR A 242 12.20 4.00 1.17
CA TYR A 242 13.51 3.33 1.07
C TYR A 242 14.11 3.50 -0.32
N VAL A 243 13.30 3.34 -1.39
CA VAL A 243 13.71 3.54 -2.78
C VAL A 243 14.18 4.98 -3.01
N ALA A 244 13.36 5.96 -2.62
CA ALA A 244 13.67 7.38 -2.76
C ALA A 244 14.94 7.75 -1.99
N THR A 245 15.12 7.21 -0.77
CA THR A 245 16.34 7.38 0.01
C THR A 245 17.54 6.79 -0.71
N ALA A 246 17.48 5.52 -1.14
CA ALA A 246 18.59 4.84 -1.79
C ALA A 246 19.01 5.52 -3.11
N MET A 247 18.08 6.18 -3.81
CA MET A 247 18.36 6.96 -5.02
C MET A 247 18.83 8.40 -4.76
N GLY A 248 18.75 8.89 -3.51
CA GLY A 248 19.08 10.28 -3.17
C GLY A 248 18.07 11.27 -3.75
N ILE A 249 16.80 10.91 -3.82
CA ILE A 249 15.71 11.72 -4.35
C ILE A 249 15.24 12.69 -3.25
N ARG A 250 14.83 13.91 -3.64
CA ARG A 250 14.16 14.85 -2.76
C ARG A 250 12.84 14.28 -2.28
N GLN A 251 12.58 14.31 -0.96
CA GLN A 251 11.40 13.70 -0.36
C GLN A 251 10.55 14.74 0.36
N VAL A 252 9.24 14.69 0.14
CA VAL A 252 8.25 15.59 0.74
C VAL A 252 7.22 14.77 1.51
N TYR A 253 7.15 14.94 2.82
CA TYR A 253 6.21 14.24 3.69
C TYR A 253 5.02 15.15 4.02
N PRO A 254 3.79 14.79 3.62
CA PRO A 254 2.64 15.69 3.74
C PRO A 254 2.00 15.74 5.14
N GLY A 255 2.31 14.78 6.02
CA GLY A 255 1.56 14.57 7.24
C GLY A 255 0.18 13.98 6.96
N ARG A 256 -0.86 14.49 7.62
CA ARG A 256 -2.24 14.08 7.38
C ARG A 256 -2.70 14.46 5.96
N TYR A 257 -3.38 13.52 5.28
CA TYR A 257 -3.87 13.72 3.92
C TYR A 257 -5.12 14.58 3.90
N LEU A 258 -4.95 15.84 3.53
CA LEU A 258 -6.02 16.80 3.27
C LEU A 258 -5.86 17.28 1.81
N PRO A 259 -6.89 17.22 0.95
CA PRO A 259 -6.77 17.51 -0.48
C PRO A 259 -6.11 18.84 -0.78
N ALA A 260 -6.58 19.93 -0.14
CA ALA A 260 -5.98 21.26 -0.33
C ALA A 260 -4.50 21.30 0.04
N LYS A 261 -4.10 20.64 1.14
CA LYS A 261 -2.70 20.57 1.57
C LYS A 261 -1.83 19.77 0.61
N LEU A 262 -2.33 18.65 0.11
CA LEU A 262 -1.62 17.81 -0.86
C LEU A 262 -1.39 18.58 -2.16
N LEU A 263 -2.43 19.21 -2.71
CA LEU A 263 -2.33 20.02 -3.94
C LEU A 263 -1.38 21.21 -3.77
N ALA A 264 -1.45 21.90 -2.63
CA ALA A 264 -0.52 23.00 -2.31
C ALA A 264 0.94 22.52 -2.23
N LEU A 265 1.19 21.33 -1.66
CA LEU A 265 2.53 20.72 -1.61
C LEU A 265 3.01 20.29 -3.00
N ILE A 266 2.15 19.67 -3.82
CA ILE A 266 2.48 19.30 -5.20
C ILE A 266 2.96 20.54 -5.97
N ALA A 267 2.21 21.63 -5.92
CA ALA A 267 2.55 22.86 -6.61
C ALA A 267 3.82 23.52 -6.06
N ARG A 268 3.90 23.70 -4.73
CA ARG A 268 5.00 24.43 -4.08
C ARG A 268 6.33 23.69 -4.18
N GLU A 269 6.31 22.38 -3.92
CA GLU A 269 7.52 21.57 -3.90
C GLU A 269 7.84 20.96 -5.27
N LYS A 270 6.97 21.18 -6.29
CA LYS A 270 7.09 20.62 -7.64
C LYS A 270 7.22 19.09 -7.60
N VAL A 271 6.29 18.45 -6.91
CA VAL A 271 6.27 16.99 -6.78
C VAL A 271 6.07 16.35 -8.15
N THR A 272 6.95 15.42 -8.51
CA THR A 272 6.92 14.74 -9.81
C THR A 272 6.60 13.26 -9.71
N PHE A 273 6.66 12.67 -8.51
CA PHE A 273 6.42 11.24 -8.31
C PHE A 273 5.64 10.96 -7.02
N SER A 274 4.56 10.21 -7.15
CA SER A 274 3.74 9.77 -6.01
C SER A 274 3.13 8.39 -6.25
N HIS A 275 2.47 7.87 -5.25
CA HIS A 275 1.66 6.67 -5.34
C HIS A 275 0.46 6.78 -4.39
N CYS A 276 -0.69 6.26 -4.82
CA CYS A 276 -1.90 6.28 -3.99
C CYS A 276 -2.92 5.22 -4.43
N VAL A 277 -3.98 5.11 -3.64
CA VAL A 277 -5.17 4.34 -4.03
C VAL A 277 -6.09 5.18 -4.91
N PRO A 278 -6.94 4.58 -5.78
CA PRO A 278 -7.82 5.30 -6.70
C PRO A 278 -8.67 6.38 -6.03
N THR A 279 -9.18 6.10 -4.82
CA THR A 279 -10.02 7.04 -4.06
C THR A 279 -9.32 8.33 -3.67
N ILE A 280 -8.04 8.27 -3.36
CA ILE A 280 -7.27 9.48 -3.02
C ILE A 280 -7.07 10.33 -4.27
N LEU A 281 -6.72 9.73 -5.41
CA LEU A 281 -6.60 10.47 -6.67
C LEU A 281 -7.94 11.09 -7.08
N HIS A 282 -9.04 10.33 -6.98
CA HIS A 282 -10.38 10.86 -7.24
C HIS A 282 -10.69 12.09 -6.38
N MET A 283 -10.45 11.98 -5.07
CA MET A 283 -10.63 13.08 -4.11
C MET A 283 -9.79 14.32 -4.46
N LEU A 284 -8.55 14.13 -4.92
CA LEU A 284 -7.69 15.23 -5.35
C LEU A 284 -8.22 15.90 -6.62
N LEU A 285 -8.63 15.12 -7.63
CA LEU A 285 -9.12 15.65 -8.90
C LEU A 285 -10.50 16.33 -8.78
N GLU A 286 -11.30 15.99 -7.78
CA GLU A 286 -12.59 16.64 -7.49
C GLU A 286 -12.43 17.93 -6.65
N HIS A 287 -11.27 18.15 -6.01
CA HIS A 287 -11.09 19.32 -5.18
C HIS A 287 -11.01 20.60 -6.05
N PRO A 288 -11.65 21.72 -5.65
CA PRO A 288 -11.64 22.97 -6.42
C PRO A 288 -10.23 23.45 -6.78
N ASP A 289 -9.27 23.32 -5.87
CA ASP A 289 -7.89 23.75 -6.10
C ASP A 289 -7.18 22.94 -7.20
N ALA A 290 -7.67 21.73 -7.51
CA ALA A 290 -7.09 20.93 -8.58
C ALA A 290 -7.14 21.65 -9.93
N ALA A 291 -8.20 22.43 -10.20
CA ALA A 291 -8.33 23.17 -11.45
C ALA A 291 -7.19 24.18 -11.69
N GLN A 292 -6.59 24.69 -10.61
CA GLN A 292 -5.52 25.69 -10.62
C GLN A 292 -4.13 25.09 -10.37
N THR A 293 -4.06 23.81 -9.99
CA THR A 293 -2.79 23.13 -9.73
C THR A 293 -2.24 22.56 -11.03
N ASP A 294 -0.99 22.88 -11.35
CA ASP A 294 -0.27 22.23 -12.45
C ASP A 294 0.06 20.78 -12.04
N LEU A 295 -0.50 19.82 -12.78
CA LEU A 295 -0.32 18.39 -12.60
C LEU A 295 0.37 17.74 -13.82
N GLU A 296 0.81 18.53 -14.78
CA GLU A 296 1.51 18.05 -15.99
C GLU A 296 2.79 17.32 -15.61
N GLY A 297 2.97 16.11 -16.13
CA GLY A 297 4.15 15.28 -15.87
C GLY A 297 4.25 14.68 -14.47
N TRP A 298 3.24 14.86 -13.59
CA TRP A 298 3.19 14.19 -12.31
C TRP A 298 2.96 12.69 -12.49
N LYS A 299 3.93 11.87 -12.11
CA LYS A 299 3.91 10.40 -12.23
C LYS A 299 3.23 9.78 -11.02
N VAL A 300 2.20 8.96 -11.23
CA VAL A 300 1.42 8.37 -10.12
C VAL A 300 1.21 6.88 -10.32
N ILE A 301 1.76 6.08 -9.40
CA ILE A 301 1.42 4.66 -9.33
C ILE A 301 0.10 4.51 -8.57
N ILE A 302 -0.84 3.80 -9.17
CA ILE A 302 -2.11 3.44 -8.54
C ILE A 302 -2.09 1.95 -8.17
N GLY A 303 -2.35 1.66 -6.91
CA GLY A 303 -2.42 0.28 -6.42
C GLY A 303 -3.38 0.13 -5.25
N GLY A 304 -3.40 -1.07 -4.68
CA GLY A 304 -4.29 -1.39 -3.57
C GLY A 304 -5.76 -1.63 -3.97
N ALA A 305 -6.16 -1.19 -5.17
CA ALA A 305 -7.39 -1.52 -5.89
C ALA A 305 -7.13 -1.34 -7.39
N ALA A 306 -7.98 -1.90 -8.25
CA ALA A 306 -7.91 -1.69 -9.69
C ALA A 306 -8.02 -0.20 -10.02
N LEU A 307 -7.27 0.25 -11.01
CA LEU A 307 -7.35 1.63 -11.54
C LEU A 307 -8.55 1.72 -12.51
N PRO A 308 -9.63 2.42 -12.14
CA PRO A 308 -10.78 2.55 -13.03
C PRO A 308 -10.42 3.30 -14.32
N ARG A 309 -10.87 2.79 -15.46
CA ARG A 309 -10.59 3.38 -16.78
C ARG A 309 -10.99 4.87 -16.87
N ALA A 310 -12.16 5.23 -16.34
CA ALA A 310 -12.64 6.61 -16.32
C ALA A 310 -11.74 7.54 -15.48
N LEU A 311 -11.20 7.07 -14.35
CA LEU A 311 -10.28 7.83 -13.53
C LEU A 311 -8.94 8.01 -14.24
N ALA A 312 -8.44 6.97 -14.91
CA ALA A 312 -7.22 7.03 -15.71
C ALA A 312 -7.35 8.04 -16.85
N GLN A 313 -8.47 8.04 -17.60
CA GLN A 313 -8.75 9.01 -18.66
C GLN A 313 -8.72 10.44 -18.14
N ARG A 314 -9.37 10.70 -17.01
CA ARG A 314 -9.40 12.03 -16.38
C ARG A 314 -8.00 12.49 -15.95
N ALA A 315 -7.21 11.59 -15.39
CA ALA A 315 -5.85 11.88 -14.98
C ALA A 315 -4.94 12.19 -16.19
N LEU A 316 -5.01 11.36 -17.24
CA LEU A 316 -4.27 11.57 -18.48
C LEU A 316 -4.66 12.90 -19.16
N ALA A 317 -5.94 13.27 -19.16
CA ALA A 317 -6.41 14.55 -19.67
C ALA A 317 -5.86 15.77 -18.90
N ARG A 318 -5.31 15.56 -17.69
CA ARG A 318 -4.62 16.56 -16.87
C ARG A 318 -3.09 16.48 -16.98
N GLY A 319 -2.56 15.69 -17.93
CA GLY A 319 -1.14 15.48 -18.11
C GLY A 319 -0.47 14.59 -17.05
N ILE A 320 -1.24 13.94 -16.18
CA ILE A 320 -0.71 13.03 -15.14
C ILE A 320 -0.26 11.72 -15.81
N ASP A 321 1.00 11.34 -15.60
CA ASP A 321 1.51 10.04 -16.04
C ASP A 321 1.09 8.94 -15.04
N ILE A 322 -0.16 8.47 -15.20
CA ILE A 322 -0.80 7.49 -14.30
C ILE A 322 -0.64 6.06 -14.83
N PHE A 323 -0.41 5.12 -13.93
CA PHE A 323 -0.28 3.69 -14.25
C PHE A 323 -0.54 2.78 -13.06
N GLY A 324 -0.99 1.56 -13.35
CA GLY A 324 -1.26 0.55 -12.34
C GLY A 324 -0.01 -0.07 -11.73
N GLY A 325 -0.11 -0.50 -10.48
CA GLY A 325 0.84 -1.37 -9.81
C GLY A 325 0.09 -2.37 -8.94
N TYR A 326 0.60 -3.60 -8.84
CA TYR A 326 -0.05 -4.65 -8.10
C TYR A 326 0.89 -5.30 -7.09
N GLY A 327 0.27 -5.70 -6.01
CA GLY A 327 0.84 -6.44 -4.89
C GLY A 327 -0.02 -6.32 -3.65
N MET A 328 0.43 -6.90 -2.58
CA MET A 328 -0.31 -6.96 -1.31
C MET A 328 0.62 -6.74 -0.11
N SER A 329 0.06 -6.68 1.07
CA SER A 329 0.83 -6.48 2.30
C SER A 329 1.94 -7.53 2.46
N GLU A 330 1.66 -8.75 2.11
CA GLU A 330 2.54 -9.91 2.22
C GLU A 330 3.68 -9.91 1.18
N THR A 331 3.59 -9.05 0.17
CA THR A 331 4.60 -8.96 -0.92
C THR A 331 5.47 -7.70 -0.87
N CYS A 332 5.39 -6.86 0.16
CA CYS A 332 6.25 -5.70 0.49
C CYS A 332 6.09 -4.38 -0.31
N PRO A 333 5.10 -4.01 -1.11
CA PRO A 333 4.07 -4.87 -1.66
C PRO A 333 4.30 -5.30 -3.11
N LEU A 334 5.33 -4.77 -3.82
CA LEU A 334 5.39 -4.72 -5.28
C LEU A 334 5.66 -6.08 -5.92
N LEU A 335 4.75 -6.51 -6.79
CA LEU A 335 4.91 -7.66 -7.68
C LEU A 335 4.98 -7.24 -9.15
N THR A 336 4.06 -6.37 -9.60
CA THR A 336 4.00 -5.94 -11.02
C THR A 336 3.76 -4.44 -11.14
N ILE A 337 4.15 -3.87 -12.29
CA ILE A 337 3.93 -2.46 -12.65
C ILE A 337 3.48 -2.37 -14.11
N ALA A 338 2.48 -1.54 -14.38
CA ALA A 338 1.97 -1.29 -15.73
C ALA A 338 2.85 -0.27 -16.48
N GLN A 339 4.07 -0.68 -16.80
CA GLN A 339 4.98 0.08 -17.65
C GLN A 339 4.76 -0.29 -19.11
N ILE A 340 4.72 0.71 -19.98
CA ILE A 340 4.55 0.54 -21.43
C ILE A 340 5.66 1.27 -22.18
N ASP A 341 6.00 0.75 -23.34
CA ASP A 341 6.81 1.47 -24.28
C ASP A 341 5.92 2.40 -25.11
N VAL A 342 5.85 3.67 -24.70
CA VAL A 342 5.01 4.69 -25.35
C VAL A 342 5.44 5.05 -26.77
N ASP A 343 6.63 4.61 -27.20
CA ASP A 343 7.11 4.82 -28.57
C ASP A 343 6.60 3.69 -29.49
N SER A 344 6.31 2.50 -28.96
CA SER A 344 5.80 1.35 -29.72
C SER A 344 4.27 1.24 -29.72
N VAL A 345 3.59 1.71 -28.67
CA VAL A 345 2.12 1.69 -28.54
C VAL A 345 1.58 3.11 -28.72
N THR A 346 0.97 3.38 -29.87
CA THR A 346 0.48 4.72 -30.24
C THR A 346 -1.04 4.87 -30.16
N ASP A 347 -1.80 3.78 -30.16
CA ASP A 347 -3.25 3.81 -30.01
C ASP A 347 -3.64 4.20 -28.58
N ALA A 348 -4.44 5.26 -28.46
CA ALA A 348 -4.80 5.84 -27.16
C ALA A 348 -5.63 4.89 -26.27
N ASP A 349 -6.47 4.06 -26.89
CA ASP A 349 -7.29 3.09 -26.16
C ASP A 349 -6.45 1.90 -25.68
N GLU A 350 -5.48 1.47 -26.47
CA GLU A 350 -4.51 0.46 -26.09
C GLU A 350 -3.60 0.96 -24.96
N VAL A 351 -3.03 2.16 -25.07
CA VAL A 351 -2.25 2.82 -24.00
C VAL A 351 -3.05 2.86 -22.71
N LEU A 352 -4.31 3.30 -22.76
CA LEU A 352 -5.17 3.36 -21.59
C LEU A 352 -5.45 1.96 -21.02
N SER A 353 -5.69 0.98 -21.88
CA SER A 353 -5.91 -0.41 -21.47
C SER A 353 -4.70 -0.98 -20.73
N LEU A 354 -3.49 -0.79 -21.26
CA LEU A 354 -2.26 -1.28 -20.64
C LEU A 354 -1.97 -0.58 -19.30
N ARG A 355 -2.16 0.75 -19.23
CA ARG A 355 -1.95 1.55 -17.99
C ARG A 355 -2.88 1.13 -16.84
N THR A 356 -4.05 0.59 -17.16
CA THR A 356 -5.04 0.15 -16.15
C THR A 356 -4.91 -1.31 -15.74
N LYS A 357 -4.05 -2.10 -16.41
CA LYS A 357 -3.71 -3.46 -15.97
C LYS A 357 -2.84 -3.43 -14.69
N ALA A 358 -2.69 -4.58 -14.06
CA ALA A 358 -1.75 -4.77 -12.95
C ALA A 358 -0.29 -4.66 -13.42
N GLY A 359 -0.01 -4.97 -14.68
CA GLY A 359 1.27 -4.76 -15.35
C GLY A 359 2.13 -6.01 -15.48
N ILE A 360 3.40 -5.80 -15.75
CA ILE A 360 4.41 -6.86 -15.92
C ILE A 360 5.17 -7.10 -14.61
N PRO A 361 5.68 -8.32 -14.36
CA PRO A 361 6.48 -8.63 -13.17
C PRO A 361 7.71 -7.72 -13.05
N VAL A 362 7.97 -7.21 -11.84
CA VAL A 362 9.24 -6.52 -11.58
C VAL A 362 10.39 -7.54 -11.47
N PRO A 363 11.66 -7.12 -11.64
CA PRO A 363 12.80 -8.04 -11.59
C PRO A 363 12.78 -8.96 -10.36
N LEU A 364 13.13 -10.24 -10.53
CA LEU A 364 13.16 -11.32 -9.53
C LEU A 364 11.78 -11.85 -9.10
N VAL A 365 10.68 -11.40 -9.67
CA VAL A 365 9.36 -11.98 -9.41
C VAL A 365 9.09 -13.13 -10.37
N ASP A 366 8.91 -14.32 -9.82
CA ASP A 366 8.33 -15.49 -10.49
C ASP A 366 6.82 -15.46 -10.24
N LEU A 367 6.06 -15.07 -11.26
CA LEU A 367 4.60 -14.88 -11.22
C LEU A 367 3.93 -15.94 -12.08
N ARG A 368 2.95 -16.64 -11.52
CA ARG A 368 2.16 -17.65 -12.22
C ARG A 368 0.66 -17.39 -12.02
N ILE A 369 -0.12 -17.84 -13.01
CA ILE A 369 -1.56 -18.02 -12.87
C ILE A 369 -1.82 -19.53 -12.87
N VAL A 370 -2.46 -20.01 -11.81
CA VAL A 370 -2.61 -21.45 -11.59
C VAL A 370 -4.08 -21.85 -11.37
N ASP A 371 -4.40 -23.08 -11.77
CA ASP A 371 -5.64 -23.75 -11.44
C ASP A 371 -5.62 -24.26 -9.97
N PRO A 372 -6.73 -24.84 -9.44
CA PRO A 372 -6.77 -25.35 -8.07
C PRO A 372 -5.77 -26.47 -7.77
N ASP A 373 -5.27 -27.17 -8.78
CA ASP A 373 -4.29 -28.25 -8.67
C ASP A 373 -2.84 -27.74 -8.87
N MET A 374 -2.64 -26.42 -8.89
CA MET A 374 -1.35 -25.73 -9.14
C MET A 374 -0.78 -25.95 -10.54
N GLY A 375 -1.60 -26.36 -11.51
CA GLY A 375 -1.28 -26.42 -12.94
C GLY A 375 -1.26 -24.99 -13.54
N ASP A 376 -0.32 -24.75 -14.48
CA ASP A 376 -0.27 -23.44 -15.17
C ASP A 376 -1.46 -23.28 -16.13
N VAL A 377 -2.04 -22.09 -16.12
CA VAL A 377 -3.09 -21.67 -17.04
C VAL A 377 -2.47 -20.94 -18.23
N ALA A 378 -3.10 -21.02 -19.41
CA ALA A 378 -2.60 -20.37 -20.62
C ALA A 378 -2.50 -18.84 -20.46
N HIS A 379 -1.43 -18.25 -20.99
CA HIS A 379 -1.22 -16.80 -21.03
C HIS A 379 -1.78 -16.22 -22.33
N ASP A 380 -3.09 -16.29 -22.50
CA ASP A 380 -3.85 -15.85 -23.68
C ASP A 380 -4.72 -14.60 -23.41
N GLY A 381 -4.64 -14.05 -22.19
CA GLY A 381 -5.46 -12.93 -21.74
C GLY A 381 -6.92 -13.29 -21.43
N ILE A 382 -7.29 -14.56 -21.55
CA ILE A 382 -8.68 -15.06 -21.38
C ILE A 382 -8.75 -16.05 -20.22
N ALA A 383 -7.90 -17.08 -20.25
CA ALA A 383 -7.87 -18.12 -19.23
C ALA A 383 -7.49 -17.53 -17.87
N THR A 384 -8.29 -17.84 -16.83
CA THR A 384 -8.12 -17.26 -15.49
C THR A 384 -7.75 -18.31 -14.46
N GLY A 385 -6.97 -17.93 -13.47
CA GLY A 385 -6.61 -18.75 -12.33
C GLY A 385 -6.17 -17.89 -11.15
N GLU A 386 -5.74 -18.52 -10.06
CA GLU A 386 -5.18 -17.79 -8.93
C GLU A 386 -3.80 -17.23 -9.27
N VAL A 387 -3.58 -15.98 -8.90
CA VAL A 387 -2.25 -15.35 -8.97
C VAL A 387 -1.41 -15.86 -7.81
N VAL A 388 -0.30 -16.54 -8.13
CA VAL A 388 0.67 -16.97 -7.13
C VAL A 388 2.06 -16.44 -7.46
N ALA A 389 2.90 -16.22 -6.44
CA ALA A 389 4.19 -15.57 -6.67
C ALA A 389 5.31 -16.14 -5.81
N ARG A 390 6.55 -16.01 -6.32
CA ARG A 390 7.80 -16.10 -5.57
C ARG A 390 8.62 -14.85 -5.81
N ALA A 391 9.24 -14.32 -4.77
CA ALA A 391 10.26 -13.29 -4.86
C ALA A 391 11.10 -13.30 -3.57
N PRO A 392 12.35 -12.83 -3.60
CA PRO A 392 13.23 -12.93 -2.43
C PRO A 392 12.85 -11.99 -1.27
N TRP A 393 11.85 -11.15 -1.44
CA TRP A 393 11.37 -10.21 -0.43
C TRP A 393 9.98 -10.52 0.12
N LEU A 394 9.30 -11.59 -0.31
CA LEU A 394 7.97 -11.92 0.21
C LEU A 394 8.06 -12.30 1.69
N THR A 395 7.05 -11.91 2.50
CA THR A 395 7.01 -12.32 3.90
C THR A 395 7.10 -13.83 4.05
N GLN A 396 7.77 -14.30 5.08
CA GLN A 396 7.83 -15.75 5.37
C GLN A 396 6.56 -16.25 6.07
N GLY A 397 5.67 -15.34 6.49
CA GLY A 397 4.43 -15.72 7.15
C GLY A 397 3.83 -14.59 7.99
N TYR A 398 2.88 -14.96 8.81
CA TYR A 398 2.25 -14.08 9.78
C TYR A 398 2.85 -14.28 11.19
N LEU A 399 3.02 -13.19 11.90
CA LEU A 399 3.56 -13.19 13.26
C LEU A 399 2.65 -14.04 14.17
N HIS A 400 3.23 -15.03 14.86
CA HIS A 400 2.54 -15.94 15.79
C HIS A 400 1.33 -16.69 15.20
N ASP A 401 1.26 -16.86 13.86
CA ASP A 401 0.17 -17.59 13.20
C ASP A 401 0.75 -18.59 12.18
N PRO A 402 1.25 -19.73 12.63
CA PRO A 402 1.88 -20.72 11.76
C PRO A 402 0.89 -21.38 10.79
N GLU A 403 -0.39 -21.53 11.17
CA GLU A 403 -1.42 -22.15 10.34
C GLU A 403 -1.76 -21.26 9.12
N ALA A 404 -2.02 -19.97 9.36
CA ALA A 404 -2.24 -19.04 8.27
C ALA A 404 -0.97 -18.85 7.41
N SER A 405 0.23 -18.95 8.01
CA SER A 405 1.50 -18.88 7.28
C SER A 405 1.68 -20.10 6.36
N ALA A 406 1.34 -21.30 6.82
CA ALA A 406 1.37 -22.51 6.00
C ALA A 406 0.39 -22.42 4.81
N THR A 407 -0.82 -21.90 5.06
CA THR A 407 -1.83 -21.66 4.01
C THR A 407 -1.32 -20.64 2.97
N LEU A 408 -0.68 -19.55 3.43
CA LEU A 408 -0.12 -18.51 2.57
C LEU A 408 0.92 -19.07 1.58
N TRP A 409 1.68 -20.11 1.99
CA TRP A 409 2.78 -20.69 1.22
C TRP A 409 2.50 -22.10 0.70
N ALA A 410 1.24 -22.49 0.55
CA ALA A 410 0.88 -23.80 0.02
C ALA A 410 1.53 -24.07 -1.36
N GLY A 411 1.98 -25.28 -1.60
CA GLY A 411 2.63 -25.63 -2.87
C GLY A 411 3.95 -24.89 -3.16
N GLY A 412 4.51 -24.16 -2.18
CA GLY A 412 5.79 -23.44 -2.30
C GLY A 412 5.71 -22.14 -3.09
N TYR A 413 4.53 -21.60 -3.32
CA TYR A 413 4.27 -20.25 -3.82
C TYR A 413 3.44 -19.47 -2.80
N LEU A 414 3.60 -18.16 -2.78
CA LEU A 414 2.71 -17.30 -2.00
C LEU A 414 1.38 -17.16 -2.74
N HIS A 415 0.30 -17.58 -2.09
CA HIS A 415 -1.07 -17.46 -2.58
C HIS A 415 -1.62 -16.07 -2.31
N THR A 416 -1.96 -15.33 -3.38
CA THR A 416 -2.48 -13.97 -3.22
C THR A 416 -3.97 -13.93 -2.89
N GLY A 417 -4.70 -14.98 -3.24
CA GLY A 417 -6.16 -15.03 -3.18
C GLY A 417 -6.83 -14.12 -4.23
N ASP A 418 -6.07 -13.59 -5.17
CA ASP A 418 -6.57 -12.81 -6.30
C ASP A 418 -6.64 -13.71 -7.55
N ILE A 419 -7.70 -13.54 -8.35
CA ILE A 419 -7.89 -14.20 -9.64
C ILE A 419 -7.45 -13.25 -10.75
N GLY A 420 -6.74 -13.77 -11.74
CA GLY A 420 -6.29 -12.98 -12.86
C GLY A 420 -6.02 -13.80 -14.12
N ASN A 421 -5.62 -13.11 -15.15
CA ASN A 421 -5.05 -13.68 -16.38
C ASN A 421 -3.78 -12.91 -16.77
N ILE A 422 -2.95 -13.55 -17.59
CA ILE A 422 -1.79 -12.92 -18.21
C ILE A 422 -1.99 -13.00 -19.72
N ASP A 423 -1.76 -11.91 -20.43
CA ASP A 423 -1.83 -11.91 -21.89
C ASP A 423 -0.49 -12.33 -22.54
N GLU A 424 -0.48 -12.47 -23.88
CA GLU A 424 0.70 -12.87 -24.65
C GLU A 424 1.88 -11.90 -24.50
N ALA A 425 1.63 -10.63 -24.13
CA ALA A 425 2.65 -9.61 -23.87
C ALA A 425 3.15 -9.64 -22.41
N GLY A 426 2.63 -10.56 -21.58
CA GLY A 426 3.04 -10.74 -20.18
C GLY A 426 2.37 -9.82 -19.18
N TYR A 427 1.34 -9.06 -19.56
CA TYR A 427 0.62 -8.18 -18.65
C TYR A 427 -0.40 -8.94 -17.82
N LEU A 428 -0.24 -8.89 -16.51
CA LEU A 428 -1.23 -9.35 -15.54
C LEU A 428 -2.45 -8.41 -15.54
N ARG A 429 -3.63 -9.00 -15.58
CA ARG A 429 -4.90 -8.36 -15.25
C ARG A 429 -5.53 -9.10 -14.09
N VAL A 430 -5.70 -8.44 -12.95
CA VAL A 430 -6.47 -8.96 -11.82
C VAL A 430 -7.94 -8.77 -12.13
N THR A 431 -8.68 -9.86 -12.14
CA THR A 431 -10.11 -9.87 -12.51
C THR A 431 -11.03 -9.86 -11.30
N ASP A 432 -10.61 -10.50 -10.19
CA ASP A 432 -11.36 -10.44 -8.92
C ASP A 432 -10.52 -11.05 -7.77
N ARG A 433 -11.15 -11.16 -6.60
CA ARG A 433 -10.68 -11.97 -5.48
C ARG A 433 -11.44 -13.27 -5.37
N ILE A 434 -10.78 -14.36 -5.00
CA ILE A 434 -11.41 -15.69 -4.80
C ILE A 434 -12.67 -15.60 -3.91
N LYS A 435 -12.62 -14.75 -2.88
CA LYS A 435 -13.73 -14.52 -1.92
C LYS A 435 -14.79 -13.51 -2.38
N ASP A 436 -14.51 -12.74 -3.44
CA ASP A 436 -15.40 -11.68 -3.94
C ASP A 436 -16.00 -12.02 -5.31
N VAL A 437 -15.43 -13.02 -6.02
CA VAL A 437 -16.01 -13.60 -7.23
C VAL A 437 -17.42 -14.10 -6.96
N ILE A 438 -18.35 -13.72 -7.83
CA ILE A 438 -19.76 -14.06 -7.70
C ILE A 438 -20.00 -15.39 -8.41
N LYS A 439 -20.38 -16.41 -7.66
CA LYS A 439 -20.58 -17.77 -8.17
C LYS A 439 -22.04 -17.99 -8.55
N THR A 440 -22.38 -17.75 -9.81
CA THR A 440 -23.75 -17.80 -10.33
C THR A 440 -23.90 -18.82 -11.44
N GLY A 441 -24.81 -19.78 -11.26
CA GLY A 441 -25.13 -20.78 -12.27
C GLY A 441 -23.96 -21.65 -12.72
N GLY A 442 -22.96 -21.85 -11.86
CA GLY A 442 -21.73 -22.60 -12.19
C GLY A 442 -20.64 -21.74 -12.85
N GLU A 443 -20.91 -20.47 -13.14
CA GLU A 443 -19.93 -19.54 -13.68
C GLU A 443 -19.38 -18.61 -12.59
N TRP A 444 -18.16 -18.12 -12.81
CA TRP A 444 -17.47 -17.16 -11.96
C TRP A 444 -17.54 -15.78 -12.61
N ILE A 445 -18.33 -14.89 -12.01
CA ILE A 445 -18.53 -13.53 -12.52
C ILE A 445 -17.63 -12.56 -11.76
N SER A 446 -16.84 -11.81 -12.50
CA SER A 446 -16.00 -10.76 -11.94
C SER A 446 -16.85 -9.58 -11.45
N SER A 447 -16.78 -9.32 -10.14
CA SER A 447 -17.40 -8.16 -9.56
C SER A 447 -16.73 -6.86 -10.01
N LEU A 448 -15.41 -6.89 -10.27
CA LEU A 448 -14.65 -5.74 -10.77
C LEU A 448 -15.03 -5.38 -12.22
N ALA A 449 -15.23 -6.38 -13.08
CA ALA A 449 -15.67 -6.12 -14.46
C ALA A 449 -17.05 -5.44 -14.51
N LEU A 450 -17.95 -5.82 -13.60
CA LEU A 450 -19.25 -5.16 -13.46
C LEU A 450 -19.11 -3.72 -12.91
N GLU A 451 -18.24 -3.51 -11.94
CA GLU A 451 -17.93 -2.18 -11.41
C GLU A 451 -17.39 -1.25 -12.51
N ASP A 452 -16.46 -1.74 -13.33
CA ASP A 452 -15.90 -0.97 -14.45
C ASP A 452 -16.97 -0.57 -15.48
N ILE A 453 -17.86 -1.49 -15.85
CA ILE A 453 -18.95 -1.22 -16.79
C ILE A 453 -19.91 -0.16 -16.22
N ILE A 454 -20.34 -0.32 -14.97
CA ILE A 454 -21.31 0.57 -14.34
C ILE A 454 -20.72 1.96 -14.07
N ALA A 455 -19.43 2.04 -13.75
CA ALA A 455 -18.73 3.30 -13.54
C ALA A 455 -18.65 4.19 -14.80
N LEU A 456 -18.85 3.62 -16.01
CA LEU A 456 -18.90 4.39 -17.26
C LEU A 456 -20.19 5.24 -17.38
N HIS A 457 -21.21 4.96 -16.57
CA HIS A 457 -22.45 5.72 -16.64
C HIS A 457 -22.27 7.14 -16.09
N PRO A 458 -22.65 8.21 -16.85
CA PRO A 458 -22.32 9.60 -16.51
C PRO A 458 -22.88 10.07 -15.15
N ALA A 459 -24.00 9.49 -14.69
CA ALA A 459 -24.65 9.81 -13.41
C ALA A 459 -24.09 9.02 -12.20
N VAL A 460 -23.17 8.06 -12.42
CA VAL A 460 -22.58 7.25 -11.35
C VAL A 460 -21.33 7.94 -10.81
N SER A 461 -21.26 8.12 -9.50
CA SER A 461 -20.08 8.61 -8.79
C SER A 461 -19.17 7.47 -8.34
N GLU A 462 -19.76 6.46 -7.69
CA GLU A 462 -19.07 5.27 -7.20
C GLU A 462 -19.97 4.03 -7.35
N VAL A 463 -19.34 2.87 -7.46
CA VAL A 463 -20.03 1.58 -7.51
C VAL A 463 -19.21 0.51 -6.81
N ALA A 464 -19.90 -0.41 -6.14
CA ALA A 464 -19.36 -1.68 -5.65
C ALA A 464 -20.34 -2.79 -6.03
N VAL A 465 -19.83 -3.92 -6.50
CA VAL A 465 -20.66 -5.09 -6.82
C VAL A 465 -20.34 -6.22 -5.88
N ILE A 466 -21.37 -6.79 -5.27
CA ILE A 466 -21.27 -7.94 -4.35
C ILE A 466 -22.10 -9.11 -4.86
N GLY A 467 -21.68 -10.33 -4.51
CA GLY A 467 -22.55 -11.52 -4.61
C GLY A 467 -23.54 -11.53 -3.44
N ILE A 468 -24.79 -11.75 -3.70
CA ILE A 468 -25.83 -12.03 -2.72
C ILE A 468 -26.38 -13.44 -2.95
N ALA A 469 -26.77 -14.12 -1.87
CA ALA A 469 -27.31 -15.47 -1.94
C ALA A 469 -28.58 -15.55 -2.81
N ASP A 470 -28.65 -16.54 -3.69
CA ASP A 470 -29.79 -16.85 -4.54
C ASP A 470 -30.09 -18.35 -4.51
N THR A 471 -31.34 -18.72 -4.31
CA THR A 471 -31.76 -20.12 -4.12
C THR A 471 -31.64 -20.96 -5.41
N LYS A 472 -31.67 -20.33 -6.59
CA LYS A 472 -31.62 -21.00 -7.88
C LYS A 472 -30.21 -21.01 -8.47
N TRP A 473 -29.49 -19.92 -8.31
CA TRP A 473 -28.23 -19.66 -9.00
C TRP A 473 -26.99 -19.74 -8.09
N GLY A 474 -27.18 -19.94 -6.76
CA GLY A 474 -26.14 -19.88 -5.74
C GLY A 474 -25.91 -18.44 -5.28
N GLU A 475 -25.43 -17.59 -6.16
CA GLU A 475 -25.30 -16.15 -5.94
C GLU A 475 -25.79 -15.36 -7.15
N ARG A 476 -26.16 -14.08 -6.90
CA ARG A 476 -26.47 -13.12 -7.97
C ARG A 476 -25.73 -11.81 -7.71
N PRO A 477 -25.27 -11.11 -8.76
CA PRO A 477 -24.64 -9.82 -8.61
C PRO A 477 -25.63 -8.75 -8.12
N LEU A 478 -25.21 -7.99 -7.10
CA LEU A 478 -25.92 -6.81 -6.61
C LEU A 478 -25.00 -5.59 -6.72
N PRO A 479 -25.20 -4.71 -7.70
CA PRO A 479 -24.56 -3.41 -7.73
C PRO A 479 -25.08 -2.48 -6.63
N LEU A 480 -24.16 -1.86 -5.88
CA LEU A 480 -24.41 -0.79 -4.93
C LEU A 480 -23.87 0.49 -5.57
N VAL A 481 -24.76 1.43 -5.90
CA VAL A 481 -24.42 2.60 -6.73
C VAL A 481 -24.62 3.89 -5.96
N VAL A 482 -23.57 4.73 -5.94
CA VAL A 482 -23.64 6.12 -5.47
C VAL A 482 -23.83 7.04 -6.68
N ARG A 483 -24.88 7.86 -6.65
CA ARG A 483 -25.15 8.85 -7.71
C ARG A 483 -24.28 10.09 -7.55
N LYS A 484 -23.93 10.74 -8.66
CA LYS A 484 -23.35 12.08 -8.59
C LYS A 484 -24.36 13.09 -8.03
N PRO A 485 -23.93 14.12 -7.28
CA PRO A 485 -24.81 15.15 -6.78
C PRO A 485 -25.67 15.78 -7.90
N GLY A 486 -26.97 15.86 -7.69
CA GLY A 486 -27.91 16.41 -8.66
C GLY A 486 -28.21 15.56 -9.89
N SER A 487 -27.61 14.37 -10.01
CA SER A 487 -27.86 13.44 -11.11
C SER A 487 -28.93 12.41 -10.75
N HIS A 488 -29.63 11.91 -11.76
CA HIS A 488 -30.59 10.83 -11.65
C HIS A 488 -30.22 9.69 -12.60
N VAL A 489 -30.33 8.48 -12.14
CA VAL A 489 -30.24 7.26 -12.94
C VAL A 489 -31.23 6.24 -12.36
N ALA A 490 -31.97 5.58 -13.22
CA ALA A 490 -32.89 4.52 -12.83
C ALA A 490 -32.17 3.16 -12.79
N GLU A 491 -32.70 2.24 -12.01
CA GLU A 491 -32.19 0.86 -11.93
C GLU A 491 -32.14 0.18 -13.30
N ALA A 492 -33.20 0.34 -14.09
CA ALA A 492 -33.30 -0.23 -15.44
C ALA A 492 -32.18 0.27 -16.38
N GLU A 493 -31.70 1.50 -16.23
CA GLU A 493 -30.62 2.04 -17.05
C GLU A 493 -29.29 1.35 -16.75
N ILE A 494 -29.00 1.09 -15.48
CA ILE A 494 -27.80 0.34 -15.07
C ILE A 494 -27.86 -1.11 -15.54
N ILE A 495 -29.03 -1.76 -15.37
CA ILE A 495 -29.22 -3.14 -15.83
C ILE A 495 -29.05 -3.24 -17.36
N GLU A 496 -29.63 -2.31 -18.11
CA GLU A 496 -29.50 -2.27 -19.58
C GLU A 496 -28.07 -1.99 -20.03
N LEU A 497 -27.33 -1.15 -19.32
CA LEU A 497 -25.90 -0.92 -19.61
C LEU A 497 -25.08 -2.21 -19.51
N VAL A 498 -25.32 -3.02 -18.45
CA VAL A 498 -24.67 -4.32 -18.26
C VAL A 498 -25.16 -5.32 -19.31
N ALA A 499 -26.48 -5.35 -19.61
CA ALA A 499 -27.05 -6.24 -20.61
C ALA A 499 -26.53 -5.95 -22.04
N ALA A 500 -26.28 -4.68 -22.37
CA ALA A 500 -25.68 -4.30 -23.64
C ALA A 500 -24.26 -4.90 -23.80
N ARG A 501 -23.45 -4.89 -22.73
CA ARG A 501 -22.11 -5.51 -22.71
C ARG A 501 -22.17 -7.03 -22.80
N SER A 502 -23.20 -7.65 -22.24
CA SER A 502 -23.41 -9.09 -22.42
C SER A 502 -23.78 -9.44 -23.85
N ARG A 503 -24.58 -8.62 -24.54
CA ARG A 503 -24.93 -8.83 -25.95
C ARG A 503 -23.76 -8.64 -26.90
N SER A 504 -22.78 -7.79 -26.55
CA SER A 504 -21.52 -7.66 -27.32
C SER A 504 -20.52 -8.80 -27.07
N GLY A 505 -20.79 -9.67 -26.10
CA GLY A 505 -19.90 -10.79 -25.76
C GLY A 505 -18.79 -10.44 -24.76
N ASP A 506 -18.79 -9.20 -24.22
CA ASP A 506 -17.77 -8.74 -23.28
C ASP A 506 -17.87 -9.43 -21.91
N ILE A 507 -19.09 -9.81 -21.51
CA ILE A 507 -19.38 -10.49 -20.24
C ILE A 507 -20.47 -11.57 -20.42
N SER A 508 -20.47 -12.55 -19.50
CA SER A 508 -21.51 -13.58 -19.46
C SER A 508 -22.90 -12.99 -19.21
N ARG A 509 -23.94 -13.62 -19.78
CA ARG A 509 -25.35 -13.29 -19.49
C ARG A 509 -25.71 -13.46 -18.01
N TYR A 510 -25.02 -14.31 -17.28
CA TYR A 510 -25.21 -14.51 -15.85
C TYR A 510 -24.72 -13.33 -15.00
N ALA A 511 -23.91 -12.45 -15.59
CA ALA A 511 -23.42 -11.24 -14.97
C ALA A 511 -24.47 -10.10 -14.91
N ILE A 512 -25.59 -10.22 -15.66
CA ILE A 512 -26.64 -9.21 -15.68
C ILE A 512 -27.35 -9.21 -14.31
N PRO A 513 -27.30 -8.08 -13.56
CA PRO A 513 -27.95 -8.02 -12.25
C PRO A 513 -29.49 -7.97 -12.39
N GLU A 514 -30.19 -8.55 -11.43
CA GLU A 514 -31.66 -8.52 -11.38
C GLU A 514 -32.18 -7.24 -10.72
N ARG A 515 -31.33 -6.62 -9.88
CA ARG A 515 -31.63 -5.37 -9.17
C ARG A 515 -30.39 -4.56 -8.93
N VAL A 516 -30.57 -3.27 -8.65
CA VAL A 516 -29.52 -2.32 -8.26
C VAL A 516 -29.93 -1.65 -6.95
N SER A 517 -29.02 -1.49 -6.01
CA SER A 517 -29.26 -0.73 -4.78
C SER A 517 -28.57 0.62 -4.85
N PHE A 518 -29.32 1.71 -4.66
CA PHE A 518 -28.73 3.04 -4.57
C PHE A 518 -28.41 3.35 -3.11
N VAL A 519 -27.18 3.78 -2.86
CA VAL A 519 -26.64 4.05 -1.51
C VAL A 519 -25.99 5.43 -1.46
N ASP A 520 -25.91 6.01 -0.26
CA ASP A 520 -25.29 7.33 -0.09
C ASP A 520 -23.76 7.27 -0.12
N ALA A 521 -23.17 6.15 0.30
CA ALA A 521 -21.73 5.92 0.31
C ALA A 521 -21.39 4.43 0.24
N ILE A 522 -20.20 4.11 -0.29
CA ILE A 522 -19.62 2.76 -0.31
C ILE A 522 -18.75 2.56 0.93
N GLU A 523 -19.04 1.49 1.69
CA GLU A 523 -18.25 1.10 2.87
C GLU A 523 -16.80 0.76 2.50
N ARG A 524 -15.84 1.31 3.28
CA ARG A 524 -14.41 1.16 3.03
C ARG A 524 -13.67 0.61 4.24
N THR A 525 -12.53 0.00 3.97
CA THR A 525 -11.56 -0.40 4.99
C THR A 525 -10.80 0.82 5.52
N SER A 526 -10.05 0.66 6.61
CA SER A 526 -9.19 1.69 7.19
C SER A 526 -8.14 2.27 6.23
N VAL A 527 -7.82 1.56 5.15
CA VAL A 527 -6.86 1.98 4.11
C VAL A 527 -7.54 2.45 2.82
N GLY A 528 -8.87 2.65 2.84
CA GLY A 528 -9.62 3.24 1.72
C GLY A 528 -10.10 2.26 0.66
N LYS A 529 -9.87 0.94 0.81
CA LYS A 529 -10.39 -0.09 -0.11
C LYS A 529 -11.87 -0.37 0.15
N ILE A 530 -12.63 -0.76 -0.89
CA ILE A 530 -14.03 -1.19 -0.75
C ILE A 530 -14.10 -2.40 0.20
N ASN A 531 -14.99 -2.35 1.19
CA ASN A 531 -15.20 -3.42 2.15
C ASN A 531 -16.40 -4.29 1.75
N LYS A 532 -16.21 -5.14 0.70
CA LYS A 532 -17.28 -6.00 0.19
C LYS A 532 -17.86 -6.96 1.23
N LYS A 533 -17.07 -7.38 2.22
CA LYS A 533 -17.59 -8.20 3.32
C LYS A 533 -18.64 -7.45 4.15
N LYS A 534 -18.34 -6.21 4.55
CA LYS A 534 -19.28 -5.39 5.30
C LYS A 534 -20.53 -5.09 4.47
N LEU A 535 -20.35 -4.79 3.17
CA LEU A 535 -21.43 -4.58 2.23
C LEU A 535 -22.33 -5.82 2.10
N ARG A 536 -21.76 -7.02 1.97
CA ARG A 536 -22.55 -8.27 2.00
C ARG A 536 -23.35 -8.41 3.29
N GLY A 537 -22.72 -8.20 4.45
CA GLY A 537 -23.42 -8.27 5.73
C GLY A 537 -24.60 -7.29 5.89
N LEU A 538 -24.54 -6.14 5.19
CA LEU A 538 -25.60 -5.12 5.22
C LEU A 538 -26.72 -5.37 4.19
N HIS A 539 -26.44 -6.01 3.07
CA HIS A 539 -27.33 -6.07 1.91
C HIS A 539 -27.76 -7.50 1.52
N ASP A 540 -27.10 -8.54 2.06
CA ASP A 540 -27.51 -9.93 1.83
C ASP A 540 -28.62 -10.32 2.82
N PRO A 541 -29.83 -10.63 2.34
CA PRO A 541 -30.97 -10.97 3.20
C PRO A 541 -30.77 -12.26 4.01
N VAL A 542 -29.89 -13.17 3.57
CA VAL A 542 -29.59 -14.44 4.25
C VAL A 542 -28.60 -14.23 5.40
N LEU A 543 -27.61 -13.34 5.23
CA LEU A 543 -26.61 -13.02 6.26
C LEU A 543 -27.12 -11.99 7.29
N GLY A 544 -28.10 -11.15 6.93
CA GLY A 544 -28.70 -10.14 7.81
C GLY A 544 -29.61 -10.67 8.90
N THR A 545 -30.02 -11.93 8.87
CA THR A 545 -30.94 -12.55 9.85
C THR A 545 -30.24 -13.25 11.02
N GLY A 546 -28.91 -13.31 11.04
CA GLY A 546 -28.10 -13.99 12.08
C GLY A 546 -27.66 -13.14 13.27
N GLY A 547 -28.16 -11.90 13.41
CA GLY A 547 -27.75 -10.98 14.48
C GLY A 547 -28.92 -10.22 15.10
N ARG A 548 -29.71 -10.87 15.93
CA ARG A 548 -30.52 -10.24 17.00
C ARG A 548 -30.20 -10.87 18.32
#